data_2cfea1d4452a479e664650473d060888
#
_entry.id   2cfea1d4452a479e664650473d060888
#
_cell.length_a   1.000
_cell.length_b   1.000
_cell.length_c   1.000
_cell.angle_alpha   90.00
_cell.angle_beta   90.00
_cell.angle_gamma   90.00
#
_symmetry.space_group_name_H-M   'P 1'
#
loop_
_entity.id
_entity.type
_entity.pdbx_description
1 polymer ?
#
loop_
_entity_poly.entity_id
_entity_poly.type
_entity_poly.pdbx_seq_one_letter_code
_entity_poly.pdbx_strand_id
1 'polypeptide(L)'
;MKIKIQREEIVEYEVNLSDVTLLAVLNDIKTHQDRTLVFASGCRSSVCGSCSMRVNGREVLACSYKVQDGDFIEPLKNVPVIRDLVVDMDKALEFNATAKAYSNVNMNNIAVTQENEKINEVQSDCILCGSCYSACPVYAVNSEFLGPFSLTRVWKYVSDVRESDVKEKIDTIQNNGIWDCTLCNECTLVCPQDISSKADIEKLRARSSMEGYMDPNFSSGFGDFGSGFGFDGSPTF
;
A
#
# COMPACT_ATOMS: atom_id res chain seq x y z
N MET A 1 14.24 -0.55 30.18
CA MET A 1 14.65 -0.53 28.75
C MET A 1 14.81 0.91 28.30
N LYS A 2 15.67 1.14 27.32
CA LYS A 2 15.84 2.45 26.68
C LYS A 2 15.30 2.38 25.25
N ILE A 3 14.57 3.40 24.84
CA ILE A 3 14.08 3.53 23.47
C ILE A 3 14.38 4.93 22.96
N LYS A 4 14.46 5.06 21.63
CA LYS A 4 14.64 6.35 20.97
C LYS A 4 13.43 6.66 20.11
N ILE A 5 12.97 7.89 20.16
CA ILE A 5 11.82 8.35 19.35
C ILE A 5 12.28 9.52 18.47
N GLN A 6 12.04 9.41 17.17
CA GLN A 6 12.22 10.52 16.23
C GLN A 6 11.09 11.54 16.43
N ARG A 7 11.47 12.72 16.81
CA ARG A 7 10.62 13.91 16.87
C ARG A 7 11.26 14.99 15.99
N GLU A 8 11.22 16.27 16.36
CA GLU A 8 12.08 17.31 15.74
C GLU A 8 13.56 16.91 15.89
N GLU A 9 13.91 16.39 17.09
CA GLU A 9 15.20 15.76 17.39
C GLU A 9 14.95 14.33 17.91
N ILE A 10 15.98 13.49 17.91
CA ILE A 10 15.90 12.16 18.52
C ILE A 10 15.94 12.30 20.04
N VAL A 11 14.91 11.80 20.70
CA VAL A 11 14.80 11.82 22.17
C VAL A 11 14.89 10.39 22.70
N GLU A 12 15.76 10.17 23.70
CA GLU A 12 15.86 8.88 24.41
C GLU A 12 14.97 8.90 25.65
N TYR A 13 14.20 7.85 25.85
CA TYR A 13 13.36 7.62 27.03
C TYR A 13 13.78 6.34 27.73
N GLU A 14 13.81 6.38 29.07
CA GLU A 14 14.01 5.20 29.91
C GLU A 14 12.66 4.72 30.47
N VAL A 15 12.32 3.46 30.24
CA VAL A 15 11.04 2.88 30.59
C VAL A 15 11.23 1.63 31.44
N ASN A 16 10.49 1.56 32.56
CA ASN A 16 10.51 0.44 33.49
C ASN A 16 9.40 -0.59 33.23
N LEU A 17 9.10 -0.83 31.96
CA LEU A 17 8.14 -1.84 31.51
C LEU A 17 8.87 -2.96 30.76
N SER A 18 8.35 -4.18 30.81
CA SER A 18 8.89 -5.33 30.10
C SER A 18 7.75 -6.17 29.50
N ASP A 19 7.99 -6.81 28.37
CA ASP A 19 7.01 -7.64 27.63
C ASP A 19 5.68 -6.96 27.37
N VAL A 20 5.71 -5.68 27.02
CA VAL A 20 4.54 -4.86 26.70
C VAL A 20 4.56 -4.41 25.25
N THR A 21 3.41 -3.95 24.76
CA THR A 21 3.32 -3.38 23.41
C THR A 21 3.95 -1.99 23.37
N LEU A 22 4.43 -1.59 22.19
CA LEU A 22 4.95 -0.24 21.97
C LEU A 22 3.90 0.83 22.33
N LEU A 23 2.64 0.59 22.02
CA LEU A 23 1.56 1.52 22.39
C LEU A 23 1.44 1.70 23.92
N ALA A 24 1.66 0.65 24.70
CA ALA A 24 1.67 0.77 26.17
C ALA A 24 2.85 1.64 26.64
N VAL A 25 4.03 1.46 26.04
CA VAL A 25 5.21 2.27 26.34
C VAL A 25 5.01 3.75 25.98
N LEU A 26 4.46 4.02 24.78
CA LEU A 26 4.17 5.40 24.36
C LEU A 26 3.16 6.09 25.29
N ASN A 27 2.16 5.36 25.78
CA ASN A 27 1.23 5.89 26.78
C ASN A 27 1.89 6.15 28.14
N ASP A 28 2.80 5.27 28.57
CA ASP A 28 3.55 5.46 29.82
C ASP A 28 4.43 6.70 29.75
N ILE A 29 5.20 6.85 28.67
CA ILE A 29 6.02 8.04 28.43
C ILE A 29 5.16 9.30 28.45
N LYS A 30 4.06 9.31 27.69
CA LYS A 30 3.15 10.48 27.62
C LYS A 30 2.56 10.83 28.97
N THR A 31 2.29 9.85 29.81
CA THR A 31 1.65 10.07 31.11
C THR A 31 2.64 10.54 32.17
N HIS A 32 3.83 9.96 32.21
CA HIS A 32 4.76 10.11 33.34
C HIS A 32 6.02 10.92 33.02
N GLN A 33 6.44 10.99 31.74
CA GLN A 33 7.69 11.62 31.39
C GLN A 33 7.51 12.84 30.47
N ASP A 34 6.77 12.70 29.37
CA ASP A 34 6.62 13.76 28.37
C ASP A 34 5.21 13.85 27.80
N ARG A 35 4.41 14.74 28.37
CA ARG A 35 3.03 15.01 27.95
C ARG A 35 2.93 15.63 26.55
N THR A 36 4.03 16.11 25.99
CA THR A 36 4.05 16.74 24.65
C THR A 36 4.19 15.71 23.53
N LEU A 37 4.54 14.45 23.83
CA LEU A 37 4.66 13.39 22.84
C LEU A 37 3.31 13.13 22.14
N VAL A 38 3.32 13.15 20.79
CA VAL A 38 2.13 12.96 19.97
C VAL A 38 2.25 11.68 19.15
N PHE A 39 1.24 10.84 19.26
CA PHE A 39 1.06 9.62 18.45
C PHE A 39 -0.43 9.32 18.30
N ALA A 40 -0.77 8.61 17.22
CA ALA A 40 -2.15 8.19 16.98
C ALA A 40 -2.43 6.81 17.59
N SER A 41 -3.65 6.61 18.08
CA SER A 41 -4.15 5.31 18.54
C SER A 41 -5.66 5.24 18.45
N GLY A 42 -6.19 4.04 18.23
CA GLY A 42 -7.64 3.81 18.13
C GLY A 42 -8.04 2.51 18.81
N CYS A 43 -8.29 1.44 18.06
CA CYS A 43 -8.87 0.17 18.53
C CYS A 43 -7.99 -0.61 19.52
N ARG A 44 -6.69 -0.44 19.52
CA ARG A 44 -5.68 -1.19 20.31
C ARG A 44 -5.65 -2.71 20.05
N SER A 45 -6.20 -3.15 18.92
CA SER A 45 -6.42 -4.56 18.57
C SER A 45 -6.04 -4.88 17.13
N SER A 46 -5.13 -4.10 16.53
CA SER A 46 -4.59 -4.25 15.16
C SER A 46 -5.62 -4.20 14.03
N VAL A 47 -6.79 -3.57 14.26
CA VAL A 47 -7.92 -3.54 13.31
C VAL A 47 -8.11 -2.18 12.63
N CYS A 48 -7.66 -1.06 13.25
CA CYS A 48 -7.97 0.28 12.72
C CYS A 48 -6.81 0.96 11.98
N GLY A 49 -5.59 0.44 12.06
CA GLY A 49 -4.42 1.01 11.39
C GLY A 49 -3.85 2.31 11.99
N SER A 50 -4.57 3.01 12.88
CA SER A 50 -4.21 4.36 13.34
C SER A 50 -2.85 4.46 14.03
N CYS A 51 -2.35 3.39 14.65
CA CYS A 51 -1.09 3.36 15.38
C CYS A 51 0.08 2.86 14.53
N SER A 52 -0.03 2.97 13.22
CA SER A 52 1.03 2.58 12.29
C SER A 52 2.22 3.53 12.42
N MET A 53 3.42 2.98 12.55
CA MET A 53 4.68 3.71 12.65
C MET A 53 5.84 2.79 12.27
N ARG A 54 7.08 3.26 12.38
CA ARG A 54 8.26 2.45 12.08
C ARG A 54 9.07 2.19 13.33
N VAL A 55 9.63 1.00 13.42
CA VAL A 55 10.61 0.63 14.45
C VAL A 55 11.81 0.00 13.77
N ASN A 56 12.97 0.55 14.03
CA ASN A 56 14.24 0.11 13.43
C ASN A 56 14.17 0.02 11.91
N GLY A 57 13.46 0.96 11.28
CA GLY A 57 13.32 1.03 9.84
C GLY A 57 12.21 0.14 9.24
N ARG A 58 11.41 -0.57 10.05
CA ARG A 58 10.33 -1.45 9.61
C ARG A 58 8.96 -0.96 10.09
N GLU A 59 7.96 -1.03 9.23
CA GLU A 59 6.59 -0.65 9.54
C GLU A 59 5.93 -1.65 10.49
N VAL A 60 5.27 -1.13 11.54
CA VAL A 60 4.58 -1.92 12.56
C VAL A 60 3.31 -1.22 13.03
N LEU A 61 2.40 -1.97 13.64
CA LEU A 61 1.31 -1.40 14.45
C LEU A 61 1.75 -1.37 15.92
N ALA A 62 1.82 -0.20 16.52
CA ALA A 62 2.28 -0.04 17.90
C ALA A 62 1.46 -0.85 18.92
N CYS A 63 0.20 -1.13 18.63
CA CYS A 63 -0.67 -1.91 19.52
C CYS A 63 -0.38 -3.43 19.51
N SER A 64 0.38 -3.95 18.53
CA SER A 64 0.76 -5.37 18.46
C SER A 64 2.27 -5.59 18.58
N TYR A 65 3.08 -4.60 18.26
CA TYR A 65 4.52 -4.71 18.30
C TYR A 65 5.01 -4.80 19.75
N LYS A 66 5.79 -5.82 20.08
CA LYS A 66 6.47 -5.99 21.38
C LYS A 66 7.78 -5.24 21.36
N VAL A 67 7.86 -4.19 22.17
CA VAL A 67 9.02 -3.30 22.22
C VAL A 67 10.23 -4.01 22.80
N GLN A 68 11.41 -3.70 22.25
CA GLN A 68 12.72 -4.22 22.66
C GLN A 68 13.59 -3.09 23.22
N ASP A 69 14.59 -3.45 24.02
CA ASP A 69 15.60 -2.48 24.47
C ASP A 69 16.42 -1.99 23.28
N GLY A 70 16.59 -0.67 23.18
CA GLY A 70 17.31 -0.03 22.09
C GLY A 70 16.47 0.27 20.85
N ASP A 71 15.17 -0.04 20.83
CA ASP A 71 14.31 0.27 19.69
C ASP A 71 14.32 1.76 19.33
N PHE A 72 14.41 2.03 18.02
CA PHE A 72 14.29 3.35 17.43
C PHE A 72 12.93 3.49 16.71
N ILE A 73 12.10 4.37 17.23
CA ILE A 73 10.74 4.59 16.77
C ILE A 73 10.68 5.85 15.88
N GLU A 74 10.12 5.72 14.71
CA GLU A 74 10.01 6.77 13.69
C GLU A 74 8.57 6.87 13.17
N PRO A 75 8.14 8.04 12.66
CA PRO A 75 6.91 8.13 11.87
C PRO A 75 7.01 7.29 10.59
N LEU A 76 5.88 7.04 9.93
CA LEU A 76 5.85 6.48 8.58
C LEU A 76 6.64 7.37 7.62
N LYS A 77 7.33 6.74 6.64
CA LYS A 77 8.06 7.44 5.57
C LYS A 77 7.14 7.84 4.41
N ASN A 78 7.70 8.67 3.54
CA ASN A 78 7.12 9.07 2.26
C ASN A 78 5.80 9.85 2.36
N VAL A 79 5.39 10.19 3.56
CA VAL A 79 4.19 10.99 3.85
C VAL A 79 4.57 12.15 4.77
N PRO A 80 3.90 13.31 4.70
CA PRO A 80 4.23 14.45 5.54
C PRO A 80 4.04 14.14 7.03
N VAL A 81 4.98 14.54 7.85
CA VAL A 81 4.85 14.46 9.32
C VAL A 81 4.09 15.68 9.82
N ILE A 82 2.99 15.46 10.51
CA ILE A 82 2.23 16.51 11.18
C ILE A 82 2.95 16.90 12.48
N ARG A 83 3.22 15.90 13.31
CA ARG A 83 3.96 16.08 14.57
C ARG A 83 4.40 14.73 15.14
N ASP A 84 5.65 14.63 15.57
CA ASP A 84 6.25 13.45 16.18
C ASP A 84 5.99 12.18 15.35
N LEU A 85 5.12 11.27 15.83
CA LEU A 85 4.78 10.01 15.18
C LEU A 85 3.46 10.07 14.36
N VAL A 86 2.85 11.24 14.24
CA VAL A 86 1.62 11.44 13.47
C VAL A 86 1.93 12.01 12.10
N VAL A 87 1.40 11.37 11.07
CA VAL A 87 1.59 11.71 9.66
C VAL A 87 0.27 12.08 8.99
N ASP A 88 0.36 12.83 7.90
CA ASP A 88 -0.76 13.19 7.04
C ASP A 88 -0.93 12.12 5.94
N MET A 89 -2.06 11.43 5.96
CA MET A 89 -2.42 10.40 4.99
C MET A 89 -3.48 10.87 3.97
N ASP A 90 -3.91 12.11 4.01
CA ASP A 90 -5.04 12.60 3.22
C ASP A 90 -4.80 12.38 1.72
N LYS A 91 -3.63 12.73 1.19
CA LYS A 91 -3.29 12.49 -0.22
C LYS A 91 -3.36 11.01 -0.60
N ALA A 92 -2.84 10.12 0.22
CA ALA A 92 -2.90 8.69 -0.05
C ALA A 92 -4.34 8.15 0.02
N LEU A 93 -5.18 8.70 0.89
CA LEU A 93 -6.59 8.35 0.99
C LEU A 93 -7.40 8.89 -0.21
N GLU A 94 -7.09 10.08 -0.72
CA GLU A 94 -7.69 10.67 -1.92
C GLU A 94 -7.46 9.82 -3.17
N PHE A 95 -6.38 9.08 -3.25
CA PHE A 95 -6.13 8.15 -4.36
C PHE A 95 -7.18 7.05 -4.48
N ASN A 96 -7.91 6.70 -3.41
CA ASN A 96 -9.04 5.79 -3.53
C ASN A 96 -10.17 6.40 -4.37
N ALA A 97 -10.39 7.70 -4.27
CA ALA A 97 -11.38 8.39 -5.10
C ALA A 97 -10.88 8.54 -6.54
N THR A 98 -9.61 8.95 -6.72
CA THR A 98 -8.98 9.09 -8.04
C THR A 98 -8.99 7.78 -8.82
N ALA A 99 -8.64 6.67 -8.18
CA ALA A 99 -8.61 5.34 -8.76
C ALA A 99 -10.00 4.66 -8.80
N LYS A 100 -11.07 5.35 -8.39
CA LYS A 100 -12.43 4.78 -8.27
C LYS A 100 -12.45 3.47 -7.49
N ALA A 101 -11.66 3.42 -6.41
CA ALA A 101 -11.53 2.24 -5.55
C ALA A 101 -12.72 2.10 -4.57
N TYR A 102 -13.93 2.08 -5.11
CA TYR A 102 -15.20 1.94 -4.40
C TYR A 102 -16.23 1.22 -5.28
N SER A 103 -17.29 0.66 -4.67
CA SER A 103 -18.40 0.05 -5.40
C SER A 103 -19.19 1.11 -6.15
N ASN A 104 -19.60 0.79 -7.37
CA ASN A 104 -20.53 1.64 -8.10
C ASN A 104 -21.96 1.51 -7.52
N VAL A 105 -22.74 2.59 -7.63
CA VAL A 105 -24.14 2.61 -7.15
C VAL A 105 -25.02 1.68 -7.97
N ASN A 106 -24.71 1.48 -9.26
CA ASN A 106 -25.44 0.63 -10.19
C ASN A 106 -24.80 -0.76 -10.29
N MET A 107 -24.71 -1.45 -9.19
CA MET A 107 -24.19 -2.82 -9.19
C MET A 107 -25.15 -3.79 -9.89
N ASN A 108 -24.58 -4.75 -10.61
CA ASN A 108 -25.34 -5.84 -11.20
C ASN A 108 -26.05 -6.66 -10.10
N ASN A 109 -27.32 -6.96 -10.28
CA ASN A 109 -28.09 -7.79 -9.35
C ASN A 109 -27.79 -9.27 -9.56
N ILE A 110 -26.57 -9.69 -9.16
CA ILE A 110 -26.06 -11.04 -9.28
C ILE A 110 -25.95 -11.64 -7.87
N ALA A 111 -26.39 -12.88 -7.70
CA ALA A 111 -26.21 -13.62 -6.47
C ALA A 111 -24.72 -13.93 -6.25
N VAL A 112 -24.18 -13.51 -5.10
CA VAL A 112 -22.81 -13.78 -4.70
C VAL A 112 -22.71 -15.17 -4.11
N THR A 113 -21.81 -16.00 -4.65
CA THR A 113 -21.47 -17.31 -4.10
C THR A 113 -20.26 -17.22 -3.17
N GLN A 114 -20.03 -18.24 -2.35
CA GLN A 114 -18.84 -18.33 -1.51
C GLN A 114 -17.53 -18.31 -2.33
N GLU A 115 -17.55 -18.83 -3.54
CA GLU A 115 -16.40 -18.80 -4.45
C GLU A 115 -16.09 -17.39 -4.93
N ASN A 116 -17.14 -16.58 -5.19
CA ASN A 116 -16.97 -15.18 -5.55
C ASN A 116 -16.35 -14.37 -4.39
N GLU A 117 -16.77 -14.62 -3.14
CA GLU A 117 -16.21 -13.95 -1.97
C GLU A 117 -14.72 -14.23 -1.79
N LYS A 118 -14.28 -15.48 -1.97
CA LYS A 118 -12.87 -15.89 -1.86
C LYS A 118 -11.91 -15.15 -2.79
N ILE A 119 -12.41 -14.61 -3.91
CA ILE A 119 -11.58 -13.91 -4.89
C ILE A 119 -10.98 -12.62 -4.31
N ASN A 120 -11.72 -11.93 -3.45
CA ASN A 120 -11.34 -10.63 -2.90
C ASN A 120 -11.54 -10.52 -1.37
N GLU A 121 -11.66 -11.64 -0.67
CA GLU A 121 -11.83 -11.72 0.78
C GLU A 121 -10.69 -10.98 1.50
N VAL A 122 -9.45 -11.34 1.20
CA VAL A 122 -8.25 -10.77 1.85
C VAL A 122 -8.13 -9.26 1.61
N GLN A 123 -8.48 -8.77 0.41
CA GLN A 123 -8.44 -7.34 0.10
C GLN A 123 -9.46 -6.53 0.93
N SER A 124 -10.50 -7.21 1.45
CA SER A 124 -11.50 -6.59 2.32
C SER A 124 -10.94 -6.22 3.69
N ASP A 125 -9.88 -6.88 4.13
CA ASP A 125 -9.23 -6.65 5.42
C ASP A 125 -8.29 -5.43 5.43
N CYS A 126 -8.18 -4.71 4.31
CA CYS A 126 -7.35 -3.52 4.25
C CYS A 126 -7.82 -2.43 5.21
N ILE A 127 -7.00 -2.14 6.22
CA ILE A 127 -7.27 -1.15 7.29
C ILE A 127 -6.72 0.25 6.98
N LEU A 128 -6.24 0.49 5.77
CA LEU A 128 -5.69 1.78 5.29
C LEU A 128 -4.59 2.37 6.20
N CYS A 129 -3.79 1.52 6.80
CA CYS A 129 -2.79 1.91 7.82
C CYS A 129 -1.59 2.69 7.26
N GLY A 130 -1.38 2.72 5.93
CA GLY A 130 -0.28 3.45 5.30
C GLY A 130 1.06 2.74 5.28
N SER A 131 1.24 1.59 5.94
CA SER A 131 2.52 0.86 5.97
C SER A 131 3.07 0.57 4.58
N CYS A 132 2.21 0.17 3.64
CA CYS A 132 2.59 -0.13 2.26
C CYS A 132 3.05 1.10 1.46
N TYR A 133 2.53 2.31 1.76
CA TYR A 133 3.03 3.56 1.19
C TYR A 133 4.39 3.94 1.77
N SER A 134 4.53 3.80 3.09
CA SER A 134 5.79 4.05 3.79
C SER A 134 6.94 3.19 3.24
N ALA A 135 6.68 1.92 2.95
CA ALA A 135 7.68 1.00 2.42
C ALA A 135 7.88 1.11 0.89
N CYS A 136 7.02 1.83 0.17
CA CYS A 136 7.02 1.84 -1.29
C CYS A 136 8.15 2.71 -1.88
N PRO A 137 9.13 2.13 -2.61
CA PRO A 137 10.19 2.90 -3.23
C PRO A 137 9.69 3.75 -4.42
N VAL A 138 8.61 3.33 -5.08
CA VAL A 138 8.02 4.10 -6.18
C VAL A 138 7.34 5.35 -5.63
N TYR A 139 6.53 5.22 -4.58
CA TYR A 139 5.88 6.37 -3.95
C TYR A 139 6.89 7.36 -3.34
N ALA A 140 8.05 6.86 -2.89
CA ALA A 140 9.14 7.70 -2.38
C ALA A 140 9.70 8.69 -3.41
N VAL A 141 9.66 8.34 -4.70
CA VAL A 141 10.20 9.17 -5.80
C VAL A 141 9.12 9.80 -6.67
N ASN A 142 7.92 9.23 -6.68
CA ASN A 142 6.75 9.74 -7.39
C ASN A 142 5.54 9.79 -6.46
N SER A 143 5.30 10.96 -5.87
CA SER A 143 4.19 11.17 -4.94
C SER A 143 2.81 11.20 -5.62
N GLU A 144 2.75 11.14 -6.96
CA GLU A 144 1.50 11.00 -7.73
C GLU A 144 1.15 9.53 -8.01
N PHE A 145 2.05 8.59 -7.70
CA PHE A 145 1.76 7.17 -7.82
C PHE A 145 0.57 6.78 -6.94
N LEU A 146 -0.45 6.18 -7.53
CA LEU A 146 -1.69 5.79 -6.84
C LEU A 146 -1.45 4.91 -5.61
N GLY A 147 -0.35 4.17 -5.60
CA GLY A 147 0.14 3.44 -4.45
C GLY A 147 -0.53 2.09 -4.18
N PRO A 148 0.08 1.31 -3.25
CA PRO A 148 -0.29 -0.09 -3.11
C PRO A 148 -1.71 -0.32 -2.59
N PHE A 149 -2.15 0.34 -1.51
CA PHE A 149 -3.48 0.03 -0.97
C PHE A 149 -4.61 0.51 -1.89
N SER A 150 -4.44 1.62 -2.61
CA SER A 150 -5.47 2.09 -3.56
C SER A 150 -5.61 1.10 -4.71
N LEU A 151 -4.50 0.61 -5.27
CA LEU A 151 -4.52 -0.42 -6.32
C LEU A 151 -5.07 -1.76 -5.81
N THR A 152 -4.73 -2.20 -4.60
CA THR A 152 -5.36 -3.37 -3.95
C THR A 152 -6.88 -3.20 -3.85
N ARG A 153 -7.35 -2.01 -3.46
CA ARG A 153 -8.79 -1.73 -3.38
C ARG A 153 -9.44 -1.67 -4.76
N VAL A 154 -8.76 -1.18 -5.79
CA VAL A 154 -9.26 -1.29 -7.17
C VAL A 154 -9.43 -2.76 -7.55
N TRP A 155 -8.44 -3.63 -7.25
CA TRP A 155 -8.57 -5.06 -7.51
C TRP A 155 -9.77 -5.66 -6.79
N LYS A 156 -10.01 -5.30 -5.52
CA LYS A 156 -11.18 -5.75 -4.77
C LYS A 156 -12.47 -5.55 -5.54
N TYR A 157 -12.66 -4.36 -6.13
CA TYR A 157 -13.89 -4.02 -6.86
C TYR A 157 -13.90 -4.56 -8.29
N VAL A 158 -12.78 -4.52 -9.00
CA VAL A 158 -12.65 -5.11 -10.35
C VAL A 158 -12.92 -6.62 -10.34
N SER A 159 -12.60 -7.31 -9.26
CA SER A 159 -12.84 -8.74 -9.10
C SER A 159 -14.21 -9.09 -8.51
N ASP A 160 -15.02 -8.11 -8.09
CA ASP A 160 -16.37 -8.34 -7.60
C ASP A 160 -17.32 -8.61 -8.78
N VAL A 161 -18.00 -9.74 -8.74
CA VAL A 161 -18.93 -10.15 -9.82
C VAL A 161 -20.11 -9.20 -10.00
N ARG A 162 -20.40 -8.36 -8.99
CA ARG A 162 -21.47 -7.36 -9.02
C ARG A 162 -21.04 -6.06 -9.68
N GLU A 163 -19.73 -5.83 -9.86
CA GLU A 163 -19.24 -4.57 -10.42
C GLU A 163 -19.62 -4.44 -11.90
N SER A 164 -20.32 -3.35 -12.25
CA SER A 164 -20.76 -3.08 -13.61
C SER A 164 -19.77 -2.28 -14.45
N ASP A 165 -18.91 -1.48 -13.78
CA ASP A 165 -18.05 -0.49 -14.44
C ASP A 165 -16.54 -0.84 -14.28
N VAL A 166 -16.24 -2.13 -14.50
CA VAL A 166 -14.87 -2.66 -14.43
C VAL A 166 -13.92 -1.86 -15.34
N LYS A 167 -14.37 -1.59 -16.60
CA LYS A 167 -13.55 -0.87 -17.57
C LYS A 167 -13.19 0.53 -17.08
N GLU A 168 -14.15 1.27 -16.52
CA GLU A 168 -13.92 2.61 -15.99
C GLU A 168 -12.86 2.63 -14.88
N LYS A 169 -12.88 1.63 -13.99
CA LYS A 169 -11.85 1.47 -12.95
C LYS A 169 -10.48 1.15 -13.53
N ILE A 170 -10.43 0.26 -14.53
CA ILE A 170 -9.21 -0.07 -15.26
C ILE A 170 -8.64 1.16 -15.96
N ASP A 171 -9.47 1.99 -16.57
CA ASP A 171 -9.03 3.22 -17.27
C ASP A 171 -8.32 4.20 -16.32
N THR A 172 -8.78 4.32 -15.06
CA THR A 172 -8.24 5.28 -14.09
C THR A 172 -6.86 4.91 -13.54
N ILE A 173 -6.43 3.66 -13.66
CA ILE A 173 -5.18 3.16 -13.07
C ILE A 173 -4.04 2.99 -14.08
N GLN A 174 -4.21 3.50 -15.31
CA GLN A 174 -3.19 3.36 -16.37
C GLN A 174 -2.03 4.34 -16.16
N ASN A 175 -2.31 5.57 -15.71
CA ASN A 175 -1.30 6.61 -15.46
C ASN A 175 -1.04 6.74 -13.97
N ASN A 176 0.20 6.91 -13.58
CA ASN A 176 0.65 6.91 -12.18
C ASN A 176 0.12 5.70 -11.38
N GLY A 177 -0.09 4.59 -12.05
CA GLY A 177 -0.77 3.43 -11.50
C GLY A 177 0.00 2.12 -11.69
N ILE A 178 -0.68 1.13 -12.26
CA ILE A 178 -0.16 -0.25 -12.29
C ILE A 178 1.18 -0.40 -13.00
N TRP A 179 1.45 0.40 -14.05
CA TRP A 179 2.68 0.28 -14.85
C TRP A 179 3.90 0.90 -14.19
N ASP A 180 3.70 1.87 -13.30
CA ASP A 180 4.77 2.51 -12.54
C ASP A 180 5.32 1.62 -11.41
N CYS A 181 4.54 0.62 -10.98
CA CYS A 181 4.95 -0.30 -9.93
C CYS A 181 6.13 -1.18 -10.38
N THR A 182 7.22 -1.19 -9.62
CA THR A 182 8.40 -2.03 -9.87
C THR A 182 8.23 -3.49 -9.46
N LEU A 183 7.09 -3.85 -8.85
CA LEU A 183 6.79 -5.20 -8.34
C LEU A 183 7.83 -5.70 -7.29
N CYS A 184 8.44 -4.79 -6.54
CA CYS A 184 9.51 -5.10 -5.56
C CYS A 184 9.03 -5.92 -4.34
N ASN A 185 7.73 -6.01 -4.11
CA ASN A 185 7.08 -6.76 -3.01
C ASN A 185 7.19 -6.12 -1.61
N GLU A 186 7.82 -4.95 -1.44
CA GLU A 186 7.97 -4.30 -0.12
C GLU A 186 6.61 -4.06 0.56
N CYS A 187 5.60 -3.64 -0.21
CA CYS A 187 4.24 -3.41 0.30
C CYS A 187 3.58 -4.66 0.90
N THR A 188 3.87 -5.85 0.37
CA THR A 188 3.36 -7.13 0.89
C THR A 188 4.06 -7.50 2.20
N LEU A 189 5.38 -7.31 2.27
CA LEU A 189 6.19 -7.70 3.43
C LEU A 189 5.85 -6.91 4.71
N VAL A 190 5.30 -5.70 4.56
CA VAL A 190 4.97 -4.82 5.70
C VAL A 190 3.47 -4.78 6.00
N CYS A 191 2.65 -5.52 5.26
CA CYS A 191 1.20 -5.48 5.47
C CYS A 191 0.80 -6.22 6.75
N PRO A 192 0.20 -5.53 7.75
CA PRO A 192 -0.21 -6.18 8.99
C PRO A 192 -1.45 -7.07 8.85
N GLN A 193 -2.08 -7.10 7.66
CA GLN A 193 -3.22 -7.93 7.30
C GLN A 193 -2.85 -8.98 6.24
N ASP A 194 -1.57 -9.23 6.00
CA ASP A 194 -1.04 -10.22 5.07
C ASP A 194 -1.58 -10.08 3.62
N ILE A 195 -1.95 -8.85 3.21
CA ILE A 195 -2.44 -8.56 1.86
C ILE A 195 -1.26 -8.49 0.90
N SER A 196 -1.30 -9.27 -0.16
CA SER A 196 -0.32 -9.23 -1.25
C SER A 196 -0.66 -8.17 -2.29
N SER A 197 -0.41 -6.89 -1.98
CA SER A 197 -0.67 -5.78 -2.92
C SER A 197 0.09 -5.94 -4.24
N LYS A 198 1.31 -6.53 -4.21
CA LYS A 198 2.06 -6.85 -5.43
C LYS A 198 1.26 -7.78 -6.34
N ALA A 199 0.73 -8.88 -5.79
CA ALA A 199 -0.05 -9.84 -6.57
C ALA A 199 -1.35 -9.22 -7.13
N ASP A 200 -1.97 -8.31 -6.39
CA ASP A 200 -3.15 -7.59 -6.86
C ASP A 200 -2.81 -6.67 -8.04
N ILE A 201 -1.67 -5.98 -8.01
CA ILE A 201 -1.19 -5.16 -9.13
C ILE A 201 -0.88 -6.03 -10.35
N GLU A 202 -0.29 -7.21 -10.18
CA GLU A 202 -0.05 -8.17 -11.29
C GLU A 202 -1.38 -8.61 -11.93
N LYS A 203 -2.41 -8.91 -11.12
CA LYS A 203 -3.76 -9.23 -11.61
C LYS A 203 -4.40 -8.05 -12.35
N LEU A 204 -4.24 -6.82 -11.84
CA LEU A 204 -4.72 -5.61 -12.51
C LEU A 204 -4.00 -5.39 -13.85
N ARG A 205 -2.70 -5.64 -13.97
CA ARG A 205 -1.97 -5.60 -15.24
C ARG A 205 -2.53 -6.61 -16.23
N ALA A 206 -2.74 -7.86 -15.79
CA ALA A 206 -3.35 -8.89 -16.64
C ALA A 206 -4.76 -8.47 -17.10
N ARG A 207 -5.57 -7.94 -16.18
CA ARG A 207 -6.91 -7.45 -16.52
C ARG A 207 -6.86 -6.27 -17.49
N SER A 208 -5.96 -5.32 -17.30
CA SER A 208 -5.76 -4.19 -18.22
C SER A 208 -5.39 -4.65 -19.63
N SER A 209 -4.54 -5.67 -19.74
CA SER A 209 -4.18 -6.24 -21.04
C SER A 209 -5.40 -6.87 -21.75
N MET A 210 -6.33 -7.46 -21.01
CA MET A 210 -7.58 -8.00 -21.58
C MET A 210 -8.52 -6.88 -22.09
N GLU A 211 -8.42 -5.68 -21.52
CA GLU A 211 -9.16 -4.49 -21.98
C GLU A 211 -8.42 -3.71 -23.10
N GLY A 212 -7.29 -4.24 -23.59
CA GLY A 212 -6.52 -3.68 -24.71
C GLY A 212 -5.41 -2.71 -24.31
N TYR A 213 -5.13 -2.54 -23.01
CA TYR A 213 -3.98 -1.74 -22.54
C TYR A 213 -2.69 -2.56 -22.64
N MET A 214 -1.60 -1.89 -22.94
CA MET A 214 -0.26 -2.48 -22.97
C MET A 214 0.66 -1.73 -22.01
N ASP A 215 1.65 -2.43 -21.48
CA ASP A 215 2.71 -1.80 -20.70
C ASP A 215 3.43 -0.76 -21.59
N PRO A 216 3.40 0.54 -21.22
CA PRO A 216 4.04 1.59 -22.02
C PRO A 216 5.55 1.38 -22.19
N ASN A 217 6.19 0.63 -21.28
CA ASN A 217 7.61 0.31 -21.37
C ASN A 217 7.90 -0.84 -22.35
N PHE A 218 6.91 -1.66 -22.69
CA PHE A 218 7.07 -2.78 -23.62
C PHE A 218 7.07 -2.33 -25.09
N SER A 219 6.35 -1.26 -25.43
CA SER A 219 6.24 -0.75 -26.80
C SER A 219 7.53 -0.08 -27.31
N SER A 220 8.42 0.35 -26.45
CA SER A 220 9.69 0.99 -26.84
C SER A 220 10.79 0.01 -27.28
N GLY A 221 10.62 -1.29 -27.07
CA GLY A 221 11.61 -2.32 -27.40
C GLY A 221 11.37 -3.06 -28.73
N PHE A 222 10.17 -2.98 -29.32
CA PHE A 222 9.81 -3.75 -30.52
C PHE A 222 9.79 -2.92 -31.82
N GLY A 223 10.12 -1.64 -31.76
CA GLY A 223 10.06 -0.73 -32.91
C GLY A 223 11.19 -0.85 -33.93
N ASP A 224 12.21 -1.69 -33.71
CA ASP A 224 13.41 -1.72 -34.58
C ASP A 224 13.72 -3.10 -35.21
N PHE A 225 12.80 -4.06 -35.12
CA PHE A 225 12.98 -5.39 -35.75
C PHE A 225 12.17 -5.60 -37.03
N GLY A 226 11.58 -4.55 -37.60
CA GLY A 226 10.63 -4.58 -38.73
C GLY A 226 11.14 -4.22 -40.12
N SER A 227 12.46 -4.11 -40.35
CA SER A 227 12.96 -3.82 -41.70
C SER A 227 14.29 -4.51 -41.99
N GLY A 228 14.27 -5.83 -42.23
CA GLY A 228 15.53 -6.50 -42.61
C GLY A 228 15.44 -7.99 -42.87
N PHE A 229 14.37 -8.50 -43.43
CA PHE A 229 14.36 -9.82 -44.09
C PHE A 229 13.54 -9.76 -45.37
N GLY A 230 14.13 -9.16 -46.38
CA GLY A 230 13.74 -9.37 -47.78
C GLY A 230 14.11 -10.80 -48.19
N PHE A 231 13.11 -11.67 -48.24
CA PHE A 231 13.25 -12.98 -48.87
C PHE A 231 13.03 -12.78 -50.36
N ASP A 232 14.14 -12.54 -51.10
CA ASP A 232 14.10 -12.57 -52.55
C ASP A 232 14.44 -14.00 -52.99
N GLY A 233 13.42 -14.76 -53.27
CA GLY A 233 13.48 -16.14 -53.72
C GLY A 233 12.74 -16.32 -55.05
N SER A 234 13.33 -15.88 -56.15
CA SER A 234 12.94 -16.31 -57.50
C SER A 234 13.66 -17.61 -57.87
N PRO A 235 12.96 -18.68 -58.21
CA PRO A 235 13.58 -19.87 -58.78
C PRO A 235 13.83 -19.62 -60.27
N THR A 236 15.06 -19.67 -60.67
CA THR A 236 15.42 -19.83 -62.10
C THR A 236 15.56 -21.31 -62.42
N PHE A 237 14.90 -21.73 -63.51
CA PHE A 237 15.08 -22.99 -64.20
C PHE A 237 16.50 -23.10 -64.79
#